data_5f01dd1df8997a38600f20f6d650858a
#
_entry.id   5f01dd1df8997a38600f20f6d650858a
#
_cell.length_a   1.000
_cell.length_b   1.000
_cell.length_c   1.000
_cell.angle_alpha   90.00
_cell.angle_beta   90.00
_cell.angle_gamma   90.00
#
_symmetry.space_group_name_H-M   'P 1'
#
loop_
_entity.id
_entity.type
_entity.pdbx_description
1 polymer ?
#
loop_
_entity_poly.entity_id
_entity_poly.type
_entity_poly.pdbx_seq_one_letter_code
_entity_poly.pdbx_strand_id
1 'polypeptide(L)'
;MKIALLNDTHFGARNDSPAFIKYFNRFYDEIFFPYLQEHNITTLIHLGDVVDRRKFINYNTAHNFQHKFWKRLWDKKIDTHIILGNHDTYYKNTNEINAMQQLITSHDGVNEPFIYEKPTTVNFDGLDILLLPWIAPDIEEESIYAIDNSTAQIAMGHLEVKGFEMHKGHINEHGLEMQQFNRFEKVLSGHFHRKSDNGTIYYLGTQYEITWSDYNCPKGFHIFDTQTRELTRVPNPITMFEKIVYNDTKQSYSNIDISQYKDKHIKVIVEEKTDTNMFGEFIDRLHNEIDTHEVNVI
;
A
#
# COMPACT_ATOMS: atom_id res chain seq x y z
N MET A 1 -15.96 14.25 -9.66
CA MET A 1 -15.08 14.56 -8.51
C MET A 1 -13.78 13.75 -8.59
N LYS A 2 -12.74 14.15 -7.85
CA LYS A 2 -11.50 13.36 -7.74
C LYS A 2 -11.47 12.63 -6.40
N ILE A 3 -11.14 11.34 -6.43
CA ILE A 3 -11.07 10.44 -5.29
C ILE A 3 -9.63 9.98 -5.14
N ALA A 4 -9.04 10.12 -3.95
CA ALA A 4 -7.76 9.50 -3.64
C ALA A 4 -7.95 8.01 -3.36
N LEU A 5 -7.04 7.18 -3.85
CA LEU A 5 -7.04 5.74 -3.62
C LEU A 5 -5.75 5.35 -2.90
N LEU A 6 -5.90 4.69 -1.75
CA LEU A 6 -4.84 4.00 -1.03
C LEU A 6 -5.21 2.53 -0.87
N ASN A 7 -4.23 1.68 -0.71
CA ASN A 7 -4.41 0.25 -0.43
C ASN A 7 -3.16 -0.29 0.27
N ASP A 8 -3.31 -1.41 0.96
CA ASP A 8 -2.19 -2.17 1.52
C ASP A 8 -1.21 -1.26 2.31
N THR A 9 -1.75 -0.46 3.24
CA THR A 9 -0.95 0.44 4.07
C THR A 9 -0.20 -0.29 5.17
N HIS A 10 -0.66 -1.48 5.55
CA HIS A 10 0.01 -2.41 6.46
C HIS A 10 0.62 -1.72 7.69
N PHE A 11 -0.18 -0.94 8.43
CA PHE A 11 0.27 -0.40 9.72
C PHE A 11 0.70 -1.54 10.64
N GLY A 12 1.95 -1.49 11.10
CA GLY A 12 2.57 -2.57 11.88
C GLY A 12 3.45 -3.52 11.06
N ALA A 13 3.69 -3.21 9.79
CA ALA A 13 4.58 -3.98 8.92
C ALA A 13 5.97 -4.18 9.54
N ARG A 14 6.61 -5.29 9.17
CA ARG A 14 7.97 -5.65 9.62
C ARG A 14 8.08 -5.70 11.15
N ASN A 15 7.09 -6.32 11.83
CA ASN A 15 7.03 -6.43 13.28
C ASN A 15 7.04 -5.09 14.01
N ASP A 16 6.22 -4.14 13.55
CA ASP A 16 6.13 -2.80 14.12
C ASP A 16 7.46 -2.04 14.14
N SER A 17 8.30 -2.26 13.12
CA SER A 17 9.63 -1.66 13.02
C SER A 17 9.56 -0.13 13.09
N PRO A 18 10.27 0.52 14.03
CA PRO A 18 10.31 1.99 14.11
C PRO A 18 10.85 2.64 12.83
N ALA A 19 11.77 1.97 12.11
CA ALA A 19 12.29 2.43 10.85
C ALA A 19 11.19 2.52 9.78
N PHE A 20 10.34 1.48 9.69
CA PHE A 20 9.21 1.48 8.76
C PHE A 20 8.13 2.47 9.17
N ILE A 21 7.85 2.62 10.46
CA ILE A 21 6.92 3.65 10.96
C ILE A 21 7.39 5.05 10.54
N LYS A 22 8.69 5.37 10.72
CA LYS A 22 9.27 6.66 10.29
C LYS A 22 9.17 6.84 8.77
N TYR A 23 9.50 5.80 8.02
CA TYR A 23 9.45 5.80 6.56
C TYR A 23 8.03 6.02 6.01
N PHE A 24 7.02 5.31 6.54
CA PHE A 24 5.62 5.49 6.15
C PHE A 24 5.11 6.89 6.51
N ASN A 25 5.47 7.39 7.70
CA ASN A 25 5.10 8.74 8.10
C ASN A 25 5.67 9.81 7.16
N ARG A 26 6.91 9.64 6.66
CA ARG A 26 7.47 10.54 5.65
C ARG A 26 6.63 10.59 4.39
N PHE A 27 6.14 9.45 3.89
CA PHE A 27 5.22 9.43 2.75
C PHE A 27 3.95 10.25 3.03
N TYR A 28 3.33 10.06 4.21
CA TYR A 28 2.14 10.83 4.56
C TYR A 28 2.43 12.32 4.73
N ASP A 29 3.56 12.67 5.34
CA ASP A 29 3.92 14.04 5.66
C ASP A 29 4.41 14.84 4.43
N GLU A 30 5.21 14.21 3.58
CA GLU A 30 5.89 14.89 2.47
C GLU A 30 5.12 14.78 1.14
N ILE A 31 4.26 13.75 0.97
CA ILE A 31 3.63 13.45 -0.32
C ILE A 31 2.10 13.41 -0.23
N PHE A 32 1.54 12.48 0.55
CA PHE A 32 0.11 12.18 0.50
C PHE A 32 -0.76 13.36 0.94
N PHE A 33 -0.62 13.82 2.18
CA PHE A 33 -1.45 14.92 2.68
C PHE A 33 -1.19 16.27 2.00
N PRO A 34 0.06 16.65 1.67
CA PRO A 34 0.30 17.84 0.85
C PRO A 34 -0.40 17.78 -0.51
N TYR A 35 -0.35 16.63 -1.20
CA TYR A 35 -1.02 16.47 -2.49
C TYR A 35 -2.53 16.62 -2.39
N LEU A 36 -3.17 15.99 -1.37
CA LEU A 36 -4.63 16.14 -1.16
C LEU A 36 -5.00 17.61 -0.95
N GLN A 37 -4.21 18.32 -0.18
CA GLN A 37 -4.45 19.74 0.12
C GLN A 37 -4.26 20.63 -1.11
N GLU A 38 -3.18 20.46 -1.86
CA GLU A 38 -2.87 21.23 -3.08
C GLU A 38 -3.95 21.07 -4.16
N HIS A 39 -4.48 19.84 -4.28
CA HIS A 39 -5.47 19.52 -5.33
C HIS A 39 -6.92 19.54 -4.82
N ASN A 40 -7.16 19.98 -3.58
CA ASN A 40 -8.49 20.05 -2.95
C ASN A 40 -9.25 18.72 -3.01
N ILE A 41 -8.56 17.60 -2.77
CA ILE A 41 -9.17 16.28 -2.74
C ILE A 41 -9.72 16.01 -1.35
N THR A 42 -11.02 15.77 -1.28
CA THR A 42 -11.77 15.63 -0.02
C THR A 42 -12.39 14.24 0.16
N THR A 43 -12.10 13.30 -0.74
CA THR A 43 -12.62 11.93 -0.63
C THR A 43 -11.47 10.94 -0.80
N LEU A 44 -11.42 9.95 0.09
CA LEU A 44 -10.48 8.84 0.10
C LEU A 44 -11.24 7.51 0.07
N ILE A 45 -10.87 6.61 -0.82
CA ILE A 45 -11.24 5.20 -0.73
C ILE A 45 -9.97 4.40 -0.43
N HIS A 46 -9.98 3.67 0.70
CA HIS A 46 -8.93 2.72 1.05
C HIS A 46 -9.35 1.32 0.65
N LEU A 47 -8.58 0.69 -0.24
CA LEU A 47 -8.91 -0.60 -0.84
C LEU A 47 -8.40 -1.80 -0.05
N GLY A 48 -8.44 -1.72 1.29
CA GLY A 48 -8.13 -2.83 2.19
C GLY A 48 -6.67 -2.96 2.60
N ASP A 49 -6.44 -3.88 3.54
CA ASP A 49 -5.15 -4.14 4.21
C ASP A 49 -4.58 -2.87 4.86
N VAL A 50 -5.40 -2.26 5.71
CA VAL A 50 -4.99 -1.10 6.52
C VAL A 50 -3.94 -1.51 7.53
N VAL A 51 -4.14 -2.65 8.22
CA VAL A 51 -3.19 -3.18 9.21
C VAL A 51 -2.44 -4.40 8.67
N ASP A 52 -1.27 -4.66 9.24
CA ASP A 52 -0.41 -5.78 8.81
C ASP A 52 -0.82 -7.14 9.38
N ARG A 53 -1.43 -7.15 10.56
CA ARG A 53 -1.73 -8.39 11.29
C ARG A 53 -3.18 -8.50 11.73
N ARG A 54 -3.77 -9.67 11.50
CA ARG A 54 -5.18 -9.96 11.75
C ARG A 54 -5.62 -9.89 13.22
N LYS A 55 -4.80 -10.39 14.14
CA LYS A 55 -5.26 -10.77 15.50
C LYS A 55 -4.85 -9.79 16.59
N PHE A 56 -3.91 -8.93 16.33
CA PHE A 56 -3.42 -7.98 17.33
C PHE A 56 -2.69 -6.81 16.64
N ILE A 57 -2.66 -5.71 17.32
CA ILE A 57 -1.89 -4.53 16.94
C ILE A 57 -1.04 -4.10 18.14
N ASN A 58 0.18 -3.68 17.86
CA ASN A 58 1.05 -3.05 18.86
C ASN A 58 0.49 -1.66 19.23
N TYR A 59 0.53 -1.29 20.52
CA TYR A 59 0.03 0.00 20.99
C TYR A 59 0.69 1.19 20.32
N ASN A 60 2.01 1.13 20.04
CA ASN A 60 2.69 2.19 19.32
C ASN A 60 2.19 2.32 17.88
N THR A 61 1.94 1.20 17.22
CA THR A 61 1.35 1.17 15.86
C THR A 61 -0.08 1.70 15.86
N ALA A 62 -0.91 1.30 16.84
CA ALA A 62 -2.27 1.83 16.98
C ALA A 62 -2.25 3.34 17.21
N HIS A 63 -1.38 3.83 18.11
CA HIS A 63 -1.19 5.26 18.36
C HIS A 63 -0.74 5.99 17.09
N ASN A 64 0.22 5.45 16.36
CA ASN A 64 0.71 6.02 15.10
C ASN A 64 -0.40 6.09 14.05
N PHE A 65 -1.16 4.99 13.85
CA PHE A 65 -2.31 4.97 12.95
C PHE A 65 -3.32 6.07 13.31
N GLN A 66 -3.73 6.13 14.59
CA GLN A 66 -4.73 7.10 15.05
C GLN A 66 -4.26 8.54 14.88
N HIS A 67 -3.02 8.88 15.28
CA HIS A 67 -2.55 10.28 15.33
C HIS A 67 -1.87 10.76 14.05
N LYS A 68 -1.22 9.88 13.30
CA LYS A 68 -0.46 10.26 12.09
C LYS A 68 -1.23 10.05 10.80
N PHE A 69 -2.27 9.22 10.84
CA PHE A 69 -3.10 8.95 9.66
C PHE A 69 -4.57 9.32 9.91
N TRP A 70 -5.29 8.57 10.77
CA TRP A 70 -6.72 8.71 10.97
C TRP A 70 -7.15 10.12 11.42
N LYS A 71 -6.55 10.63 12.50
CA LYS A 71 -6.86 11.98 13.01
C LYS A 71 -6.62 13.06 11.95
N ARG A 72 -5.65 12.92 11.09
CA ARG A 72 -5.36 13.90 10.02
C ARG A 72 -6.42 13.89 8.94
N LEU A 73 -6.95 12.71 8.57
CA LEU A 73 -8.11 12.61 7.67
C LEU A 73 -9.31 13.31 8.30
N TRP A 74 -9.57 13.02 9.56
CA TRP A 74 -10.64 13.63 10.33
C TRP A 74 -10.51 15.17 10.40
N ASP A 75 -9.38 15.69 10.84
CA ASP A 75 -9.13 17.13 11.00
C ASP A 75 -9.27 17.88 9.67
N LYS A 76 -8.90 17.23 8.56
CA LYS A 76 -9.02 17.78 7.20
C LYS A 76 -10.40 17.55 6.57
N LYS A 77 -11.30 16.90 7.27
CA LYS A 77 -12.66 16.55 6.79
C LYS A 77 -12.63 15.77 5.47
N ILE A 78 -11.71 14.82 5.39
CA ILE A 78 -11.64 13.89 4.26
C ILE A 78 -12.73 12.84 4.45
N ASP A 79 -13.70 12.80 3.55
CA ASP A 79 -14.73 11.77 3.48
C ASP A 79 -14.06 10.43 3.16
N THR A 80 -14.05 9.52 4.14
CA THR A 80 -13.20 8.34 4.11
C THR A 80 -14.03 7.07 4.03
N HIS A 81 -13.80 6.30 2.98
CA HIS A 81 -14.41 5.00 2.71
C HIS A 81 -13.33 3.92 2.82
N ILE A 82 -13.59 2.88 3.61
CA ILE A 82 -12.63 1.80 3.86
C ILE A 82 -13.26 0.46 3.48
N ILE A 83 -12.69 -0.19 2.49
CA ILE A 83 -12.98 -1.58 2.14
C ILE A 83 -12.07 -2.47 2.99
N LEU A 84 -12.60 -3.53 3.59
CA LEU A 84 -11.77 -4.44 4.37
C LEU A 84 -10.90 -5.32 3.45
N GLY A 85 -9.63 -5.43 3.80
CA GLY A 85 -8.71 -6.40 3.23
C GLY A 85 -8.60 -7.67 4.08
N ASN A 86 -7.87 -8.67 3.59
CA ASN A 86 -7.72 -9.93 4.30
C ASN A 86 -6.87 -9.81 5.58
N HIS A 87 -6.02 -8.80 5.72
CA HIS A 87 -5.28 -8.52 6.94
C HIS A 87 -6.10 -7.76 7.99
N ASP A 88 -7.19 -7.11 7.59
CA ASP A 88 -8.02 -6.32 8.50
C ASP A 88 -8.97 -7.18 9.35
N THR A 89 -9.23 -8.43 8.94
CA THR A 89 -10.21 -9.33 9.58
C THR A 89 -9.56 -10.28 10.58
N TYR A 90 -10.21 -10.52 11.73
CA TYR A 90 -9.70 -11.43 12.74
C TYR A 90 -9.74 -12.89 12.27
N TYR A 91 -10.88 -13.34 11.77
CA TYR A 91 -11.07 -14.68 11.22
C TYR A 91 -10.84 -14.69 9.70
N LYS A 92 -10.49 -15.88 9.17
CA LYS A 92 -10.30 -16.04 7.72
C LYS A 92 -11.60 -16.24 6.95
N ASN A 93 -12.66 -16.59 7.64
CA ASN A 93 -13.93 -17.00 7.05
C ASN A 93 -15.06 -15.98 7.21
N THR A 94 -14.81 -14.84 7.86
CA THR A 94 -15.80 -13.79 8.05
C THR A 94 -15.14 -12.41 8.21
N ASN A 95 -15.83 -11.36 7.80
CA ASN A 95 -15.42 -9.96 7.98
C ASN A 95 -16.03 -9.32 9.25
N GLU A 96 -16.84 -10.07 10.03
CA GLU A 96 -17.61 -9.56 11.17
C GLU A 96 -16.75 -8.90 12.26
N ILE A 97 -15.60 -9.51 12.59
CA ILE A 97 -14.66 -8.91 13.55
C ILE A 97 -13.45 -8.42 12.79
N ASN A 98 -13.26 -7.11 12.78
CA ASN A 98 -12.21 -6.48 12.01
C ASN A 98 -11.49 -5.36 12.78
N ALA A 99 -10.30 -5.03 12.31
CA ALA A 99 -9.43 -4.05 12.94
C ALA A 99 -10.02 -2.63 12.89
N MET A 100 -10.78 -2.29 11.85
CA MET A 100 -11.30 -0.92 11.68
C MET A 100 -12.32 -0.58 12.76
N GLN A 101 -13.20 -1.53 13.13
CA GLN A 101 -14.15 -1.36 14.23
C GLN A 101 -13.45 -1.14 15.59
N GLN A 102 -12.22 -1.65 15.77
CA GLN A 102 -11.47 -1.55 17.02
C GLN A 102 -10.54 -0.34 17.06
N LEU A 103 -10.03 0.11 15.93
CA LEU A 103 -9.03 1.16 15.84
C LEU A 103 -9.62 2.54 15.59
N ILE A 104 -10.75 2.60 14.91
CA ILE A 104 -11.40 3.86 14.58
C ILE A 104 -12.40 4.16 15.68
N THR A 105 -12.04 5.07 16.57
CA THR A 105 -12.94 5.57 17.61
C THR A 105 -13.66 6.80 17.07
N SER A 106 -14.98 6.77 17.16
CA SER A 106 -15.82 7.96 16.93
C SER A 106 -15.50 9.03 17.95
N HIS A 107 -15.28 10.26 17.49
CA HIS A 107 -15.02 11.35 18.40
C HIS A 107 -16.27 12.22 18.65
N ASP A 108 -17.14 12.42 17.67
CA ASP A 108 -18.30 13.32 17.81
C ASP A 108 -19.50 12.93 16.90
N GLY A 109 -19.51 11.76 16.27
CA GLY A 109 -20.57 11.34 15.32
C GLY A 109 -20.58 12.12 13.99
N VAL A 110 -19.56 12.96 13.76
CA VAL A 110 -19.41 13.76 12.54
C VAL A 110 -18.15 13.30 11.80
N ASN A 111 -18.23 13.07 10.49
CA ASN A 111 -17.15 12.57 9.64
C ASN A 111 -16.62 11.16 10.02
N GLU A 112 -17.51 10.27 10.47
CA GLU A 112 -17.13 8.86 10.67
C GLU A 112 -16.82 8.21 9.30
N PRO A 113 -15.84 7.28 9.24
CA PRO A 113 -15.55 6.59 8.00
C PRO A 113 -16.67 5.60 7.69
N PHE A 114 -16.90 5.39 6.41
CA PHE A 114 -17.72 4.30 5.92
C PHE A 114 -16.87 3.03 5.84
N ILE A 115 -17.16 2.03 6.66
CA ILE A 115 -16.46 0.73 6.66
C ILE A 115 -17.34 -0.27 5.92
N TYR A 116 -16.79 -0.89 4.87
CA TYR A 116 -17.49 -1.84 4.03
C TYR A 116 -17.04 -3.26 4.34
N GLU A 117 -17.92 -4.00 5.01
CA GLU A 117 -17.73 -5.40 5.40
C GLU A 117 -18.34 -6.36 4.38
N LYS A 118 -19.24 -5.84 3.53
CA LYS A 118 -20.00 -6.55 2.50
C LYS A 118 -19.99 -5.78 1.19
N PRO A 119 -20.29 -6.44 0.05
CA PRO A 119 -20.45 -5.78 -1.23
C PRO A 119 -21.50 -4.66 -1.13
N THR A 120 -21.10 -3.46 -1.52
CA THR A 120 -21.97 -2.28 -1.40
C THR A 120 -21.78 -1.36 -2.60
N THR A 121 -22.87 -0.95 -3.25
CA THR A 121 -22.81 0.07 -4.30
C THR A 121 -23.00 1.44 -3.68
N VAL A 122 -22.06 2.35 -3.97
CA VAL A 122 -22.06 3.73 -3.47
C VAL A 122 -22.02 4.69 -4.65
N ASN A 123 -22.81 5.76 -4.60
CA ASN A 123 -22.81 6.80 -5.60
C ASN A 123 -21.81 7.91 -5.25
N PHE A 124 -20.83 8.13 -6.14
CA PHE A 124 -19.85 9.21 -6.04
C PHE A 124 -20.06 10.20 -7.18
N ASP A 125 -20.70 11.33 -6.90
CA ASP A 125 -20.92 12.41 -7.87
C ASP A 125 -21.60 11.93 -9.18
N GLY A 126 -22.64 11.10 -9.01
CA GLY A 126 -23.43 10.54 -10.13
C GLY A 126 -22.83 9.26 -10.74
N LEU A 127 -21.69 8.76 -10.23
CA LEU A 127 -21.13 7.50 -10.64
C LEU A 127 -21.36 6.43 -9.55
N ASP A 128 -22.04 5.37 -9.90
CA ASP A 128 -22.15 4.19 -9.04
C ASP A 128 -20.89 3.35 -9.11
N ILE A 129 -20.31 3.08 -7.94
CA ILE A 129 -19.13 2.24 -7.76
C ILE A 129 -19.49 1.06 -6.86
N LEU A 130 -19.26 -0.16 -7.30
CA LEU A 130 -19.37 -1.36 -6.48
C LEU A 130 -18.11 -1.52 -5.63
N LEU A 131 -18.25 -1.40 -4.31
CA LEU A 131 -17.19 -1.61 -3.34
C LEU A 131 -17.22 -3.07 -2.87
N LEU A 132 -16.12 -3.79 -3.04
CA LEU A 132 -15.97 -5.22 -2.74
C LEU A 132 -14.89 -5.41 -1.67
N PRO A 133 -15.26 -5.71 -0.41
CA PRO A 133 -14.26 -6.09 0.60
C PRO A 133 -13.63 -7.43 0.26
N TRP A 134 -12.64 -7.84 1.04
CA TRP A 134 -12.12 -9.21 0.98
C TRP A 134 -13.26 -10.20 1.01
N ILE A 135 -13.32 -11.04 0.00
CA ILE A 135 -14.41 -12.01 -0.16
C ILE A 135 -14.14 -13.20 0.74
N ALA A 136 -14.58 -13.07 2.00
CA ALA A 136 -14.55 -14.15 2.96
C ALA A 136 -15.66 -15.18 2.64
N PRO A 137 -15.51 -16.45 3.05
CA PRO A 137 -16.48 -17.51 2.75
C PRO A 137 -17.93 -17.20 3.13
N ASP A 138 -18.17 -16.46 4.20
CA ASP A 138 -19.52 -16.10 4.67
C ASP A 138 -20.25 -15.08 3.77
N ILE A 139 -19.51 -14.32 2.96
CA ILE A 139 -20.08 -13.33 2.03
C ILE A 139 -19.80 -13.68 0.55
N GLU A 140 -19.27 -14.86 0.26
CA GLU A 140 -18.88 -15.25 -1.10
C GLU A 140 -20.07 -15.24 -2.06
N GLU A 141 -21.19 -15.88 -1.70
CA GLU A 141 -22.40 -15.92 -2.54
C GLU A 141 -22.96 -14.50 -2.78
N GLU A 142 -23.01 -13.66 -1.74
CA GLU A 142 -23.47 -12.28 -1.83
C GLU A 142 -22.54 -11.45 -2.74
N SER A 143 -21.23 -11.69 -2.64
CA SER A 143 -20.22 -10.99 -3.45
C SER A 143 -20.30 -11.37 -4.92
N ILE A 144 -20.42 -12.65 -5.23
CA ILE A 144 -20.59 -13.13 -6.61
C ILE A 144 -21.88 -12.61 -7.20
N TYR A 145 -22.99 -12.67 -6.43
CA TYR A 145 -24.26 -12.10 -6.87
C TYR A 145 -24.15 -10.60 -7.17
N ALA A 146 -23.46 -9.83 -6.33
CA ALA A 146 -23.22 -8.40 -6.54
C ALA A 146 -22.39 -8.13 -7.79
N ILE A 147 -21.32 -8.92 -8.03
CA ILE A 147 -20.49 -8.82 -9.24
C ILE A 147 -21.35 -9.08 -10.49
N ASP A 148 -22.17 -10.12 -10.48
CA ASP A 148 -22.95 -10.54 -11.64
C ASP A 148 -24.15 -9.61 -11.95
N ASN A 149 -24.72 -8.97 -10.93
CA ASN A 149 -25.99 -8.23 -11.07
C ASN A 149 -25.88 -6.72 -10.81
N SER A 150 -24.72 -6.19 -10.42
CA SER A 150 -24.53 -4.74 -10.19
C SER A 150 -24.79 -3.94 -11.47
N THR A 151 -25.36 -2.77 -11.35
CA THR A 151 -25.48 -1.79 -12.44
C THR A 151 -24.30 -0.82 -12.49
N ALA A 152 -23.40 -0.88 -11.51
CA ALA A 152 -22.20 -0.05 -11.45
C ALA A 152 -21.27 -0.32 -12.64
N GLN A 153 -20.67 0.75 -13.18
CA GLN A 153 -19.69 0.66 -14.27
C GLN A 153 -18.27 0.40 -13.73
N ILE A 154 -18.03 0.78 -12.50
CA ILE A 154 -16.73 0.65 -11.83
C ILE A 154 -16.87 -0.28 -10.63
N ALA A 155 -15.88 -1.15 -10.42
CA ALA A 155 -15.72 -1.88 -9.17
C ALA A 155 -14.41 -1.49 -8.50
N MET A 156 -14.41 -1.39 -7.18
CA MET A 156 -13.21 -1.16 -6.38
C MET A 156 -13.19 -2.17 -5.24
N GLY A 157 -12.06 -2.81 -5.00
CA GLY A 157 -12.04 -3.86 -3.99
C GLY A 157 -10.67 -4.28 -3.50
N HIS A 158 -10.70 -5.30 -2.64
CA HIS A 158 -9.52 -6.02 -2.18
C HIS A 158 -9.63 -7.47 -2.68
N LEU A 159 -9.24 -7.68 -3.92
CA LEU A 159 -9.58 -8.87 -4.68
C LEU A 159 -8.38 -9.76 -4.94
N GLU A 160 -8.61 -11.07 -4.92
CA GLU A 160 -7.67 -12.06 -5.42
C GLU A 160 -8.19 -12.59 -6.77
N VAL A 161 -7.53 -12.19 -7.87
CA VAL A 161 -7.91 -12.59 -9.24
C VAL A 161 -6.76 -13.37 -9.87
N LYS A 162 -7.10 -14.48 -10.53
CA LYS A 162 -6.13 -15.32 -11.25
C LYS A 162 -5.48 -14.57 -12.40
N GLY A 163 -4.22 -14.95 -12.71
CA GLY A 163 -3.50 -14.48 -13.89
C GLY A 163 -2.72 -13.18 -13.70
N PHE A 164 -2.77 -12.56 -12.53
CA PHE A 164 -1.97 -11.37 -12.21
C PHE A 164 -0.69 -11.70 -11.45
N GLU A 165 0.31 -10.85 -11.61
CA GLU A 165 1.62 -11.00 -10.97
C GLU A 165 1.55 -10.52 -9.51
N MET A 166 1.67 -11.45 -8.55
CA MET A 166 1.76 -11.13 -7.10
C MET A 166 3.11 -10.51 -6.75
N HIS A 167 4.19 -11.14 -7.23
CA HIS A 167 5.58 -10.74 -7.09
C HIS A 167 6.29 -10.95 -8.43
N LYS A 168 7.44 -10.33 -8.61
CA LYS A 168 8.24 -10.45 -9.84
C LYS A 168 8.43 -11.91 -10.23
N GLY A 169 7.82 -12.32 -11.35
CA GLY A 169 7.91 -13.67 -11.90
C GLY A 169 6.95 -14.69 -11.27
N HIS A 170 6.06 -14.31 -10.34
CA HIS A 170 5.08 -15.20 -9.72
C HIS A 170 3.65 -14.77 -10.05
N ILE A 171 3.02 -15.52 -10.94
CA ILE A 171 1.61 -15.31 -11.34
C ILE A 171 0.71 -16.02 -10.33
N ASN A 172 -0.35 -15.35 -9.90
CA ASN A 172 -1.39 -15.93 -9.05
C ASN A 172 -2.27 -16.91 -9.84
N GLU A 173 -2.42 -18.14 -9.33
CA GLU A 173 -3.24 -19.19 -9.94
C GLU A 173 -4.56 -19.42 -9.16
N HIS A 174 -4.83 -18.62 -8.12
CA HIS A 174 -5.97 -18.75 -7.23
C HIS A 174 -6.93 -17.57 -7.32
N GLY A 175 -8.10 -17.69 -6.69
CA GLY A 175 -9.09 -16.63 -6.58
C GLY A 175 -10.09 -16.59 -7.75
N LEU A 176 -10.67 -15.42 -7.97
CA LEU A 176 -11.72 -15.19 -8.96
C LEU A 176 -11.21 -15.25 -10.39
N GLU A 177 -12.09 -15.64 -11.31
CA GLU A 177 -11.76 -15.63 -12.74
C GLU A 177 -11.90 -14.21 -13.30
N MET A 178 -10.97 -13.79 -14.17
CA MET A 178 -11.01 -12.45 -14.80
C MET A 178 -12.34 -12.17 -15.53
N GLN A 179 -12.94 -13.20 -16.11
CA GLN A 179 -14.18 -13.10 -16.89
C GLN A 179 -15.36 -12.61 -16.09
N GLN A 180 -15.39 -12.83 -14.76
CA GLN A 180 -16.44 -12.35 -13.86
C GLN A 180 -16.52 -10.81 -13.83
N PHE A 181 -15.42 -10.14 -14.19
CA PHE A 181 -15.31 -8.69 -14.19
C PHE A 181 -15.51 -8.02 -15.55
N ASN A 182 -15.76 -8.78 -16.61
CA ASN A 182 -15.88 -8.27 -17.99
C ASN A 182 -16.97 -7.20 -18.19
N ARG A 183 -17.94 -7.16 -17.30
CA ARG A 183 -19.05 -6.17 -17.35
C ARG A 183 -18.64 -4.77 -16.87
N PHE A 184 -17.57 -4.67 -16.09
CA PHE A 184 -17.10 -3.39 -15.57
C PHE A 184 -16.17 -2.69 -16.58
N GLU A 185 -16.30 -1.38 -16.67
CA GLU A 185 -15.38 -0.53 -17.42
C GLU A 185 -13.97 -0.59 -16.81
N LYS A 186 -13.91 -0.50 -15.47
CA LYS A 186 -12.68 -0.63 -14.68
C LYS A 186 -12.93 -1.33 -13.36
N VAL A 187 -11.95 -2.14 -12.97
CA VAL A 187 -11.86 -2.75 -11.65
C VAL A 187 -10.53 -2.30 -11.02
N LEU A 188 -10.59 -1.60 -9.88
CA LEU A 188 -9.42 -1.10 -9.19
C LEU A 188 -9.24 -1.89 -7.89
N SER A 189 -8.10 -2.55 -7.70
CA SER A 189 -7.90 -3.45 -6.58
C SER A 189 -6.60 -3.19 -5.81
N GLY A 190 -6.68 -3.34 -4.47
CA GLY A 190 -5.55 -3.62 -3.59
C GLY A 190 -5.15 -5.11 -3.64
N HIS A 191 -4.51 -5.60 -2.59
CA HIS A 191 -4.06 -6.97 -2.33
C HIS A 191 -2.69 -7.30 -2.95
N PHE A 192 -2.46 -7.09 -4.23
CA PHE A 192 -1.14 -7.32 -4.82
C PHE A 192 -0.29 -6.06 -4.73
N HIS A 193 0.88 -6.19 -4.08
CA HIS A 193 1.77 -5.05 -3.80
C HIS A 193 2.47 -4.50 -5.04
N ARG A 194 2.45 -5.24 -6.14
CA ARG A 194 2.99 -4.82 -7.43
C ARG A 194 1.88 -4.28 -8.32
N LYS A 195 2.11 -3.12 -8.92
CA LYS A 195 1.20 -2.58 -9.92
C LYS A 195 1.19 -3.48 -11.16
N SER A 196 0.00 -3.90 -11.58
CA SER A 196 -0.23 -4.65 -12.82
C SER A 196 -1.64 -4.40 -13.33
N ASP A 197 -1.86 -4.54 -14.63
CA ASP A 197 -3.20 -4.42 -15.22
C ASP A 197 -3.31 -5.21 -16.53
N ASN A 198 -4.56 -5.44 -16.95
CA ASN A 198 -4.90 -6.04 -18.25
C ASN A 198 -5.81 -5.11 -19.09
N GLY A 199 -5.92 -3.82 -18.73
CA GLY A 199 -6.78 -2.83 -19.38
C GLY A 199 -8.17 -2.72 -18.77
N THR A 200 -8.66 -3.71 -18.03
CA THR A 200 -9.93 -3.68 -17.28
C THR A 200 -9.68 -3.75 -15.78
N ILE A 201 -8.89 -4.72 -15.32
CA ILE A 201 -8.55 -4.93 -13.91
C ILE A 201 -7.18 -4.31 -13.66
N TYR A 202 -7.09 -3.44 -12.65
CA TYR A 202 -5.91 -2.71 -12.24
C TYR A 202 -5.58 -3.02 -10.79
N TYR A 203 -4.50 -3.73 -10.54
CA TYR A 203 -3.87 -3.78 -9.22
C TYR A 203 -3.00 -2.54 -9.05
N LEU A 204 -3.33 -1.72 -8.07
CA LEU A 204 -2.72 -0.40 -7.89
C LEU A 204 -1.28 -0.49 -7.36
N GLY A 205 -0.98 -1.57 -6.63
CA GLY A 205 0.28 -1.74 -5.91
C GLY A 205 0.37 -0.84 -4.69
N THR A 206 1.34 -1.08 -3.83
CA THR A 206 1.54 -0.29 -2.61
C THR A 206 2.09 1.10 -2.91
N GLN A 207 1.78 2.07 -2.04
CA GLN A 207 2.28 3.44 -2.14
C GLN A 207 3.75 3.59 -1.73
N TYR A 208 4.32 2.59 -1.04
CA TYR A 208 5.70 2.55 -0.58
C TYR A 208 6.23 1.10 -0.54
N GLU A 209 7.52 0.96 -0.36
CA GLU A 209 8.17 -0.35 -0.25
C GLU A 209 7.93 -0.96 1.15
N ILE A 210 7.57 -2.24 1.22
CA ILE A 210 7.34 -2.98 2.48
C ILE A 210 8.35 -4.11 2.63
N THR A 211 8.73 -4.74 1.54
CA THR A 211 9.66 -5.89 1.51
C THR A 211 10.74 -5.72 0.45
N TRP A 212 11.79 -6.54 0.52
CA TRP A 212 12.84 -6.54 -0.51
C TRP A 212 12.35 -6.90 -1.92
N SER A 213 11.19 -7.52 -2.06
CA SER A 213 10.57 -7.75 -3.39
C SER A 213 10.10 -6.46 -4.04
N ASP A 214 9.92 -5.40 -3.24
CA ASP A 214 9.52 -4.07 -3.70
C ASP A 214 10.70 -3.22 -4.22
N TYR A 215 11.93 -3.67 -4.00
CA TYR A 215 13.12 -2.96 -4.49
C TYR A 215 13.05 -2.69 -5.98
N ASN A 216 13.30 -1.44 -6.36
CA ASN A 216 13.23 -0.97 -7.75
C ASN A 216 11.85 -1.18 -8.40
N CYS A 217 10.80 -1.27 -7.58
CA CYS A 217 9.42 -1.26 -8.04
C CYS A 217 8.86 0.16 -7.83
N PRO A 218 8.45 0.87 -8.88
CA PRO A 218 7.91 2.22 -8.71
C PRO A 218 6.68 2.20 -7.80
N LYS A 219 6.69 3.02 -6.75
CA LYS A 219 5.63 3.15 -5.75
C LYS A 219 4.85 4.45 -5.89
N GLY A 220 3.67 4.53 -5.29
CA GLY A 220 2.82 5.72 -5.31
C GLY A 220 1.36 5.38 -5.05
N PHE A 221 0.55 6.40 -4.87
CA PHE A 221 -0.90 6.26 -4.73
C PHE A 221 -1.63 6.75 -5.98
N HIS A 222 -2.95 6.64 -6.03
CA HIS A 222 -3.69 6.97 -7.24
C HIS A 222 -4.81 7.98 -6.97
N ILE A 223 -5.15 8.71 -8.00
CA ILE A 223 -6.33 9.58 -8.06
C ILE A 223 -7.23 9.05 -9.16
N PHE A 224 -8.49 8.81 -8.81
CA PHE A 224 -9.53 8.44 -9.76
C PHE A 224 -10.48 9.61 -9.96
N ASP A 225 -10.71 9.98 -11.22
CA ASP A 225 -11.68 11.03 -11.56
C ASP A 225 -13.00 10.38 -12.00
N THR A 226 -14.08 10.66 -11.25
CA THR A 226 -15.40 10.04 -11.50
C THR A 226 -16.03 10.48 -12.81
N GLN A 227 -15.66 11.64 -13.35
CA GLN A 227 -16.25 12.17 -14.60
C GLN A 227 -15.50 11.66 -15.84
N THR A 228 -14.16 11.74 -15.82
CA THR A 228 -13.34 11.34 -16.98
C THR A 228 -12.99 9.84 -16.96
N ARG A 229 -13.18 9.14 -15.83
CA ARG A 229 -12.75 7.75 -15.60
C ARG A 229 -11.24 7.57 -15.62
N GLU A 230 -10.49 8.67 -15.60
CA GLU A 230 -9.05 8.63 -15.59
C GLU A 230 -8.50 8.16 -14.24
N LEU A 231 -7.51 7.28 -14.28
CA LEU A 231 -6.74 6.82 -13.14
C LEU A 231 -5.33 7.37 -13.25
N THR A 232 -5.02 8.38 -12.44
CA THR A 232 -3.71 9.04 -12.43
C THR A 232 -2.89 8.54 -11.25
N ARG A 233 -1.64 8.15 -11.49
CA ARG A 233 -0.73 7.76 -10.43
C ARG A 233 0.08 8.96 -9.93
N VAL A 234 0.14 9.14 -8.62
CA VAL A 234 1.02 10.08 -7.93
C VAL A 234 2.24 9.32 -7.41
N PRO A 235 3.44 9.54 -7.97
CA PRO A 235 4.62 8.76 -7.61
C PRO A 235 5.11 9.08 -6.20
N ASN A 236 5.64 8.05 -5.52
CA ASN A 236 6.41 8.19 -4.29
C ASN A 236 7.90 7.97 -4.59
N PRO A 237 8.74 9.00 -4.56
CA PRO A 237 10.18 8.85 -4.79
C PRO A 237 10.96 8.37 -3.56
N ILE A 238 10.33 8.29 -2.38
CA ILE A 238 11.00 7.88 -1.14
C ILE A 238 11.14 6.36 -1.15
N THR A 239 12.36 5.86 -1.07
CA THR A 239 12.68 4.42 -1.06
C THR A 239 13.25 3.98 0.28
N MET A 240 13.01 2.72 0.65
CA MET A 240 13.48 2.09 1.89
C MET A 240 14.65 1.14 1.63
N PHE A 241 14.68 0.51 0.46
CA PHE A 241 15.66 -0.50 0.11
C PHE A 241 16.64 0.01 -0.94
N GLU A 242 17.93 -0.37 -0.79
CA GLU A 242 18.95 -0.03 -1.76
C GLU A 242 19.92 -1.21 -1.96
N LYS A 243 20.43 -1.37 -3.20
CA LYS A 243 21.44 -2.35 -3.54
C LYS A 243 22.69 -1.64 -4.05
N ILE A 244 23.81 -1.96 -3.47
CA ILE A 244 25.12 -1.47 -3.90
C ILE A 244 25.87 -2.64 -4.51
N VAL A 245 26.24 -2.53 -5.78
CA VAL A 245 27.10 -3.50 -6.43
C VAL A 245 28.53 -3.04 -6.22
N TYR A 246 29.25 -3.74 -5.31
CA TYR A 246 30.64 -3.41 -4.99
C TYR A 246 31.58 -4.09 -5.99
N ASN A 247 32.42 -3.31 -6.64
CA ASN A 247 33.47 -3.80 -7.53
C ASN A 247 34.62 -2.79 -7.58
N ASP A 248 35.67 -3.07 -6.83
CA ASP A 248 36.82 -2.16 -6.67
C ASP A 248 37.80 -2.15 -7.86
N THR A 249 37.58 -3.01 -8.85
CA THR A 249 38.32 -2.93 -10.11
C THR A 249 37.69 -1.90 -11.08
N LYS A 250 36.42 -1.53 -10.86
CA LYS A 250 35.68 -0.58 -11.69
C LYS A 250 35.71 0.86 -11.14
N GLN A 251 35.73 1.00 -9.80
CA GLN A 251 35.75 2.31 -9.14
C GLN A 251 36.35 2.23 -7.73
N SER A 252 36.87 3.37 -7.23
CA SER A 252 37.27 3.51 -5.84
C SER A 252 36.09 3.82 -4.93
N TYR A 253 36.04 3.18 -3.75
CA TYR A 253 34.99 3.40 -2.74
C TYR A 253 35.47 4.27 -1.56
N SER A 254 36.72 4.68 -1.53
CA SER A 254 37.31 5.46 -0.42
C SER A 254 36.58 6.79 -0.16
N ASN A 255 36.15 7.48 -1.23
CA ASN A 255 35.53 8.82 -1.14
C ASN A 255 34.16 8.90 -1.85
N ILE A 256 33.51 7.76 -2.07
CA ILE A 256 32.16 7.78 -2.69
C ILE A 256 31.18 8.47 -1.74
N ASP A 257 30.27 9.28 -2.31
CA ASP A 257 29.17 9.85 -1.53
C ASP A 257 28.19 8.76 -1.11
N ILE A 258 28.03 8.60 0.20
CA ILE A 258 27.14 7.61 0.82
C ILE A 258 25.87 8.24 1.40
N SER A 259 25.71 9.57 1.32
CA SER A 259 24.57 10.29 1.91
C SER A 259 23.21 9.81 1.43
N GLN A 260 23.14 9.34 0.18
CA GLN A 260 21.93 8.79 -0.45
C GLN A 260 21.42 7.49 0.22
N TYR A 261 22.26 6.82 1.03
CA TYR A 261 21.93 5.57 1.71
C TYR A 261 21.40 5.76 3.13
N LYS A 262 21.32 7.01 3.58
CA LYS A 262 20.76 7.34 4.90
C LYS A 262 19.31 6.86 5.04
N ASP A 263 18.96 6.35 6.22
CA ASP A 263 17.62 5.85 6.58
C ASP A 263 17.14 4.70 5.66
N LYS A 264 18.07 3.88 5.13
CA LYS A 264 17.74 2.74 4.23
C LYS A 264 18.25 1.40 4.76
N HIS A 265 17.61 0.33 4.30
CA HIS A 265 18.13 -1.03 4.34
C HIS A 265 18.98 -1.27 3.10
N ILE A 266 20.24 -1.68 3.29
CA ILE A 266 21.22 -1.80 2.22
C ILE A 266 21.62 -3.27 2.03
N LYS A 267 21.70 -3.70 0.76
CA LYS A 267 22.41 -4.93 0.36
C LYS A 267 23.63 -4.57 -0.46
N VAL A 268 24.80 -4.94 0.04
CA VAL A 268 26.07 -4.82 -0.70
C VAL A 268 26.34 -6.14 -1.40
N ILE A 269 26.20 -6.16 -2.72
CA ILE A 269 26.48 -7.31 -3.59
C ILE A 269 27.95 -7.21 -4.02
N VAL A 270 28.80 -8.13 -3.57
CA VAL A 270 30.22 -8.11 -3.87
C VAL A 270 30.50 -8.88 -5.16
N GLU A 271 30.75 -8.16 -6.28
CA GLU A 271 31.21 -8.76 -7.54
C GLU A 271 32.72 -9.03 -7.52
N GLU A 272 33.52 -8.02 -7.18
CA GLU A 272 34.99 -8.10 -7.11
C GLU A 272 35.49 -7.29 -5.92
N LYS A 273 36.39 -7.92 -5.14
CA LYS A 273 37.02 -7.34 -3.96
C LYS A 273 38.51 -7.64 -3.99
N THR A 274 39.30 -6.76 -4.61
CA THR A 274 40.77 -6.89 -4.70
C THR A 274 41.49 -6.19 -3.54
N ASP A 275 40.89 -5.12 -2.98
CA ASP A 275 41.38 -4.41 -1.81
C ASP A 275 40.45 -4.61 -0.60
N THR A 276 40.89 -5.51 0.31
CA THR A 276 40.10 -5.84 1.51
C THR A 276 40.02 -4.66 2.49
N ASN A 277 41.07 -3.80 2.55
CA ASN A 277 41.05 -2.64 3.44
C ASN A 277 40.04 -1.58 2.95
N MET A 278 40.10 -1.24 1.68
CA MET A 278 39.14 -0.30 1.09
C MET A 278 37.68 -0.80 1.23
N PHE A 279 37.44 -2.11 1.06
CA PHE A 279 36.13 -2.71 1.31
C PHE A 279 35.71 -2.56 2.78
N GLY A 280 36.60 -2.87 3.73
CA GLY A 280 36.34 -2.71 5.17
C GLY A 280 35.97 -1.26 5.51
N GLU A 281 36.79 -0.30 5.08
CA GLU A 281 36.54 1.13 5.28
C GLU A 281 35.19 1.58 4.69
N PHE A 282 34.83 1.10 3.50
CA PHE A 282 33.56 1.41 2.88
C PHE A 282 32.35 0.88 3.70
N ILE A 283 32.42 -0.36 4.20
CA ILE A 283 31.39 -0.94 5.06
C ILE A 283 31.30 -0.20 6.39
N ASP A 284 32.47 0.13 6.99
CA ASP A 284 32.53 0.90 8.25
C ASP A 284 31.88 2.30 8.08
N ARG A 285 32.12 2.96 6.95
CA ARG A 285 31.46 4.24 6.63
C ARG A 285 29.94 4.10 6.54
N LEU A 286 29.43 3.05 5.88
CA LEU A 286 27.99 2.78 5.80
C LEU A 286 27.37 2.56 7.18
N HIS A 287 28.10 1.97 8.12
CA HIS A 287 27.63 1.72 9.49
C HIS A 287 27.77 2.93 10.41
N ASN A 288 28.84 3.73 10.28
CA ASN A 288 29.26 4.68 11.32
C ASN A 288 29.10 6.15 10.90
N GLU A 289 29.11 6.47 9.61
CA GLU A 289 29.02 7.87 9.14
C GLU A 289 27.60 8.30 8.81
N ILE A 290 26.70 7.33 8.51
CA ILE A 290 25.31 7.61 8.17
C ILE A 290 24.37 6.69 8.95
N ASP A 291 23.16 7.17 9.22
CA ASP A 291 22.11 6.40 9.90
C ASP A 291 21.47 5.41 8.90
N THR A 292 22.12 4.27 8.65
CA THR A 292 21.49 3.16 7.92
C THR A 292 20.68 2.28 8.87
N HIS A 293 19.61 1.66 8.39
CA HIS A 293 18.83 0.74 9.20
C HIS A 293 19.48 -0.65 9.28
N GLU A 294 20.09 -1.08 8.20
CA GLU A 294 20.72 -2.39 8.08
C GLU A 294 21.68 -2.39 6.87
N VAL A 295 22.82 -3.02 7.02
CA VAL A 295 23.78 -3.27 5.93
C VAL A 295 24.07 -4.77 5.85
N ASN A 296 23.59 -5.42 4.81
CA ASN A 296 23.82 -6.84 4.53
C ASN A 296 24.79 -7.00 3.37
N VAL A 297 25.89 -7.72 3.59
CA VAL A 297 26.88 -8.07 2.56
C VAL A 297 26.56 -9.47 2.02
N ILE A 298 26.44 -9.60 0.70
CA ILE A 298 26.13 -10.86 0.00
C ILE A 298 27.03 -11.05 -1.24
#